data_7264839820c1e8ba96a6c0642443d185
#
_entry.id   7264839820c1e8ba96a6c0642443d185
#
_cell.length_a   1.000
_cell.length_b   1.000
_cell.length_c   1.000
_cell.angle_alpha   90.00
_cell.angle_beta   90.00
_cell.angle_gamma   90.00
#
_symmetry.space_group_name_H-M   'P 1'
#
loop_
_entity.id
_entity.type
_entity.pdbx_description
1 polymer ?
#
loop_
_entity_poly.entity_id
_entity_poly.type
_entity_poly.pdbx_seq_one_letter_code
_entity_poly.pdbx_strand_id
1 'polypeptide(L)'
;LGERVHIISNVPFNDLPAFYQSAEIFVYPSRFEGFGIPIIEALYSGIPVVAATGSCLEEAGGPDSIYVNPDDITGLADAFKQIYSNSDKRKNMVEKGREFAKRFSEKQQSEEIINIYKKLIR
;
A
#
# COMPACT_ATOMS: atom_id res chain seq x y z
N LEU A 1 18.46 -15.67 -11.07
CA LEU A 1 17.19 -15.09 -10.54
C LEU A 1 15.97 -15.95 -10.91
N GLY A 2 15.97 -16.67 -12.05
CA GLY A 2 14.80 -17.36 -12.60
C GLY A 2 14.03 -18.27 -11.63
N GLU A 3 14.72 -19.07 -10.83
CA GLU A 3 14.08 -19.98 -9.86
C GLU A 3 13.50 -19.27 -8.61
N ARG A 4 13.80 -17.98 -8.42
CA ARG A 4 13.33 -17.18 -7.30
C ARG A 4 12.24 -16.17 -7.69
N VAL A 5 11.87 -16.17 -8.97
CA VAL A 5 10.82 -15.29 -9.50
C VAL A 5 9.63 -16.15 -9.92
N HIS A 6 8.51 -15.93 -9.29
CA HIS A 6 7.27 -16.65 -9.59
C HIS A 6 6.26 -15.68 -10.19
N ILE A 7 5.80 -15.98 -11.40
CA ILE A 7 4.71 -15.24 -12.05
C ILE A 7 3.45 -16.05 -11.79
N ILE A 8 2.56 -15.48 -10.97
CA ILE A 8 1.32 -16.13 -10.57
C ILE A 8 0.17 -15.32 -11.18
N SER A 9 -0.67 -15.99 -11.96
CA SER A 9 -1.88 -15.44 -12.55
C SER A 9 -3.10 -16.18 -12.02
N ASN A 10 -4.27 -15.56 -12.12
CA ASN A 10 -5.55 -16.16 -11.74
C ASN A 10 -5.63 -16.55 -10.24
N VAL A 11 -5.07 -15.74 -9.36
CA VAL A 11 -5.23 -15.92 -7.92
C VAL A 11 -6.70 -15.75 -7.56
N PRO A 12 -7.36 -16.73 -6.92
CA PRO A 12 -8.72 -16.55 -6.43
C PRO A 12 -8.81 -15.37 -5.45
N PHE A 13 -9.89 -14.60 -5.53
CA PHE A 13 -10.06 -13.41 -4.67
C PHE A 13 -9.93 -13.73 -3.18
N ASN A 14 -10.46 -14.88 -2.76
CA ASN A 14 -10.42 -15.32 -1.36
C ASN A 14 -9.01 -15.68 -0.87
N ASP A 15 -8.06 -15.93 -1.78
CA ASP A 15 -6.68 -16.26 -1.44
C ASP A 15 -5.76 -15.03 -1.38
N LEU A 16 -6.20 -13.88 -1.92
CA LEU A 16 -5.43 -12.65 -1.92
C LEU A 16 -4.96 -12.21 -0.52
N PRO A 17 -5.80 -12.27 0.54
CA PRO A 17 -5.34 -11.92 1.89
C PRO A 17 -4.15 -12.75 2.37
N ALA A 18 -4.11 -14.04 2.03
CA ALA A 18 -3.00 -14.92 2.39
C ALA A 18 -1.70 -14.53 1.65
N PHE A 19 -1.80 -14.14 0.39
CA PHE A 19 -0.64 -13.60 -0.36
C PHE A 19 -0.10 -12.34 0.29
N TYR A 20 -0.95 -11.36 0.60
CA TYR A 20 -0.52 -10.16 1.30
C TYR A 20 0.16 -10.50 2.63
N GLN A 21 -0.49 -11.29 3.48
CA GLN A 21 0.00 -11.61 4.82
C GLN A 21 1.30 -12.44 4.82
N SER A 22 1.60 -13.16 3.74
CA SER A 22 2.84 -13.91 3.59
C SER A 22 4.01 -13.08 3.05
N ALA A 23 3.76 -11.88 2.55
CA ALA A 23 4.77 -11.02 1.97
C ALA A 23 5.49 -10.19 3.04
N GLU A 24 6.77 -9.91 2.83
CA GLU A 24 7.54 -9.00 3.68
C GLU A 24 7.51 -7.54 3.21
N ILE A 25 7.31 -7.32 1.92
CA ILE A 25 7.23 -6.01 1.28
C ILE A 25 6.22 -6.11 0.14
N PHE A 26 5.32 -5.14 0.06
CA PHE A 26 4.45 -4.95 -1.09
C PHE A 26 5.01 -3.87 -2.01
N VAL A 27 5.13 -4.19 -3.29
CA VAL A 27 5.73 -3.29 -4.29
C VAL A 27 4.73 -2.99 -5.38
N TYR A 28 4.45 -1.71 -5.62
CA TYR A 28 3.46 -1.28 -6.59
C TYR A 28 4.01 -0.16 -7.50
N PRO A 29 4.88 -0.49 -8.47
CA PRO A 29 5.53 0.50 -9.33
C PRO A 29 4.65 0.88 -10.53
N SER A 30 3.35 1.00 -10.32
CA SER A 30 2.41 1.35 -11.39
C SER A 30 2.54 2.81 -11.80
N ARG A 31 2.53 3.06 -13.10
CA ARG A 31 2.64 4.42 -13.66
C ARG A 31 1.28 5.11 -13.77
N PHE A 32 0.22 4.36 -13.84
CA PHE A 32 -1.11 4.89 -14.09
C PHE A 32 -2.16 4.09 -13.31
N GLU A 33 -2.80 4.75 -12.36
CA GLU A 33 -3.82 4.15 -11.50
C GLU A 33 -4.97 5.13 -11.25
N GLY A 34 -6.16 4.58 -11.00
CA GLY A 34 -7.30 5.37 -10.56
C GLY A 34 -7.17 5.83 -9.10
N PHE A 35 -6.68 4.94 -8.22
CA PHE A 35 -6.50 5.26 -6.80
C PHE A 35 -5.38 4.44 -6.12
N GLY A 36 -5.33 3.13 -6.31
CA GLY A 36 -4.34 2.26 -5.68
C GLY A 36 -4.92 1.40 -4.54
N ILE A 37 -6.10 0.83 -4.73
CA ILE A 37 -6.73 -0.09 -3.76
C ILE A 37 -5.77 -1.18 -3.27
N PRO A 38 -4.95 -1.83 -4.12
CA PRO A 38 -3.99 -2.84 -3.66
C PRO A 38 -3.00 -2.34 -2.59
N ILE A 39 -2.67 -1.05 -2.60
CA ILE A 39 -1.84 -0.44 -1.55
C ILE A 39 -2.56 -0.43 -0.22
N ILE A 40 -3.85 -0.07 -0.21
CA ILE A 40 -4.68 -0.07 1.01
C ILE A 40 -4.82 -1.48 1.57
N GLU A 41 -5.01 -2.47 0.70
CA GLU A 41 -5.07 -3.89 1.07
C GLU A 41 -3.77 -4.36 1.72
N ALA A 42 -2.62 -3.95 1.17
CA ALA A 42 -1.31 -4.23 1.75
C ALA A 42 -1.12 -3.59 3.13
N LEU A 43 -1.51 -2.32 3.29
CA LEU A 43 -1.44 -1.62 4.57
C LEU A 43 -2.33 -2.29 5.63
N TYR A 44 -3.56 -2.68 5.29
CA TYR A 44 -4.44 -3.44 6.18
C TYR A 44 -3.84 -4.79 6.57
N SER A 45 -3.17 -5.45 5.63
CA SER A 45 -2.51 -6.73 5.86
C SER A 45 -1.24 -6.61 6.72
N GLY A 46 -0.80 -5.38 6.98
CA GLY A 46 0.36 -5.09 7.83
C GLY A 46 1.68 -5.34 7.15
N ILE A 47 1.79 -4.93 5.89
CA ILE A 47 3.01 -5.03 5.11
C ILE A 47 3.50 -3.61 4.76
N PRO A 48 4.81 -3.36 4.83
CA PRO A 48 5.37 -2.11 4.34
C PRO A 48 5.21 -2.01 2.82
N VAL A 49 4.92 -0.80 2.36
CA VAL A 49 4.62 -0.50 0.96
C VAL A 49 5.74 0.32 0.32
N VAL A 50 6.13 -0.10 -0.88
CA VAL A 50 6.95 0.69 -1.82
C VAL A 50 6.13 0.89 -3.08
N ALA A 51 5.84 2.13 -3.45
CA ALA A 51 5.01 2.46 -4.59
C ALA A 51 5.67 3.49 -5.52
N ALA A 52 5.08 3.70 -6.68
CA ALA A 52 5.53 4.74 -7.59
C ALA A 52 5.16 6.13 -7.05
N THR A 53 6.06 7.11 -7.22
CA THR A 53 5.81 8.51 -6.94
C THR A 53 5.09 9.23 -8.09
N GLY A 54 4.54 10.39 -7.80
CA GLY A 54 3.99 11.30 -8.82
C GLY A 54 2.56 10.96 -9.29
N SER A 55 1.81 10.20 -8.50
CA SER A 55 0.43 9.82 -8.81
C SER A 55 -0.46 9.77 -7.55
N CYS A 56 -1.72 9.33 -7.72
CA CYS A 56 -2.65 9.10 -6.61
C CYS A 56 -2.19 8.03 -5.60
N LEU A 57 -1.14 7.27 -5.90
CA LEU A 57 -0.63 6.22 -5.02
C LEU A 57 -0.12 6.76 -3.68
N GLU A 58 0.36 8.01 -3.65
CA GLU A 58 0.78 8.68 -2.41
C GLU A 58 -0.41 8.96 -1.48
N GLU A 59 -1.58 9.24 -2.06
CA GLU A 59 -2.82 9.39 -1.30
C GLU A 59 -3.29 8.05 -0.71
N ALA A 60 -3.18 6.96 -1.46
CA ALA A 60 -3.56 5.63 -1.01
C ALA A 60 -2.61 5.04 0.03
N GLY A 61 -1.31 5.30 -0.11
CA GLY A 61 -0.26 4.71 0.73
C GLY A 61 0.16 5.54 1.94
N GLY A 62 -0.18 6.82 1.96
CA GLY A 62 0.12 7.72 3.07
C GLY A 62 1.60 8.06 3.25
N PRO A 63 1.94 8.83 4.28
CA PRO A 63 3.28 9.42 4.43
C PRO A 63 4.36 8.43 4.91
N ASP A 64 3.97 7.27 5.40
CA ASP A 64 4.91 6.28 5.96
C ASP A 64 5.24 5.14 4.98
N SER A 65 4.72 5.18 3.77
CA SER A 65 5.15 4.35 2.64
C SER A 65 6.38 4.95 1.95
N ILE A 66 7.12 4.16 1.19
CA ILE A 66 8.24 4.66 0.39
C ILE A 66 7.78 4.82 -1.05
N TYR A 67 8.12 5.98 -1.64
CA TYR A 67 7.77 6.29 -3.03
C TYR A 67 9.02 6.47 -3.86
N VAL A 68 9.07 5.80 -5.01
CA VAL A 68 10.22 5.77 -5.90
C VAL A 68 9.74 6.00 -7.34
N ASN A 69 10.53 6.72 -8.13
CA ASN A 69 10.25 6.79 -9.56
C ASN A 69 10.28 5.37 -10.14
N PRO A 70 9.24 4.92 -10.86
CA PRO A 70 9.16 3.54 -11.37
C PRO A 70 10.26 3.19 -12.38
N ASP A 71 10.96 4.17 -12.91
CA ASP A 71 12.13 3.98 -13.78
C ASP A 71 13.46 3.94 -13.02
N ASP A 72 13.47 4.28 -11.72
CA ASP A 72 14.66 4.27 -10.87
C ASP A 72 14.87 2.91 -10.22
N ILE A 73 15.51 2.00 -10.95
CA ILE A 73 15.82 0.64 -10.48
C ILE A 73 16.70 0.68 -9.23
N THR A 74 17.63 1.60 -9.16
CA THR A 74 18.54 1.74 -8.00
C THR A 74 17.76 2.19 -6.77
N GLY A 75 16.93 3.22 -6.90
CA GLY A 75 16.09 3.71 -5.83
C GLY A 75 15.12 2.65 -5.31
N LEU A 76 14.56 1.81 -6.21
CA LEU A 76 13.72 0.70 -5.84
C LEU A 76 14.49 -0.36 -5.03
N ALA A 77 15.69 -0.72 -5.48
CA ALA A 77 16.56 -1.67 -4.77
C ALA A 77 16.98 -1.13 -3.39
N ASP A 78 17.25 0.16 -3.28
CA ASP A 78 17.62 0.80 -2.02
C ASP A 78 16.43 0.87 -1.05
N ALA A 79 15.22 1.10 -1.54
CA ALA A 79 14.00 1.02 -0.74
C ALA A 79 13.83 -0.38 -0.11
N PHE A 80 14.06 -1.45 -0.88
CA PHE A 80 14.02 -2.82 -0.37
C PHE A 80 15.07 -3.06 0.71
N LYS A 81 16.30 -2.65 0.46
CA LYS A 81 17.40 -2.79 1.43
C LYS A 81 17.10 -2.08 2.73
N GLN A 82 16.57 -0.85 2.66
CA GLN A 82 16.20 -0.06 3.85
C GLN A 82 15.14 -0.78 4.71
N ILE A 83 14.12 -1.37 4.10
CA ILE A 83 13.07 -2.08 4.82
C ILE A 83 13.60 -3.40 5.37
N TYR A 84 14.35 -4.14 4.57
CA TYR A 84 14.84 -5.48 4.93
C TYR A 84 15.90 -5.43 6.04
N SER A 85 16.83 -4.47 5.98
CA SER A 85 17.93 -4.35 6.94
C SER A 85 17.58 -3.62 8.23
N ASN A 86 16.43 -2.96 8.31
CA ASN A 86 16.04 -2.16 9.47
C ASN A 86 14.67 -2.60 10.01
N SER A 87 14.72 -3.47 11.03
CA SER A 87 13.51 -4.02 11.65
C SER A 87 12.63 -2.96 12.31
N ASP A 88 13.22 -1.92 12.89
CA ASP A 88 12.47 -0.85 13.57
C ASP A 88 11.74 0.02 12.56
N LYS A 89 12.41 0.35 11.44
CA LYS A 89 11.77 1.03 10.32
C LYS A 89 10.59 0.22 9.78
N ARG A 90 10.79 -1.07 9.55
CA ARG A 90 9.73 -1.97 9.07
C ARG A 90 8.54 -2.02 10.02
N LYS A 91 8.77 -2.18 11.33
CA LYS A 91 7.71 -2.15 12.34
C LYS A 91 6.94 -0.83 12.33
N ASN A 92 7.66 0.28 12.32
CA ASN A 92 7.05 1.61 12.27
C ASN A 92 6.18 1.80 11.01
N MET A 93 6.66 1.38 9.85
CA MET A 93 5.89 1.42 8.60
C MET A 93 4.60 0.59 8.69
N VAL A 94 4.68 -0.61 9.28
CA VAL A 94 3.51 -1.48 9.47
C VAL A 94 2.49 -0.85 10.42
N GLU A 95 2.92 -0.36 11.57
CA GLU A 95 2.03 0.25 12.57
C GLU A 95 1.32 1.49 12.02
N LYS A 96 2.10 2.40 11.46
CA LYS A 96 1.56 3.65 10.90
C LYS A 96 0.73 3.41 9.64
N GLY A 97 1.16 2.47 8.79
CA GLY A 97 0.40 2.10 7.60
C GLY A 97 -0.98 1.53 7.94
N ARG A 98 -1.07 0.65 8.93
CA ARG A 98 -2.36 0.13 9.43
C ARG A 98 -3.24 1.23 10.00
N GLU A 99 -2.68 2.14 10.77
CA GLU A 99 -3.43 3.28 11.31
C GLU A 99 -3.96 4.18 10.18
N PHE A 100 -3.10 4.50 9.23
CA PHE A 100 -3.46 5.31 8.06
C PHE A 100 -4.59 4.66 7.24
N ALA A 101 -4.54 3.34 7.03
CA ALA A 101 -5.52 2.60 6.25
C ALA A 101 -6.93 2.66 6.84
N LYS A 102 -7.09 2.85 8.15
CA LYS A 102 -8.41 2.94 8.83
C LYS A 102 -9.29 4.04 8.25
N ARG A 103 -8.70 5.11 7.71
CA ARG A 103 -9.45 6.20 7.03
C ARG A 103 -10.26 5.74 5.83
N PHE A 104 -9.89 4.61 5.23
CA PHE A 104 -10.59 4.00 4.09
C PHE A 104 -11.61 2.94 4.49
N SER A 105 -11.90 2.79 5.79
CA SER A 105 -12.94 1.86 6.26
C SER A 105 -14.33 2.32 5.81
N GLU A 106 -15.23 1.37 5.59
CA GLU A 106 -16.62 1.66 5.21
C GLU A 106 -17.29 2.60 6.21
N LYS A 107 -17.02 2.42 7.50
CA LYS A 107 -17.54 3.29 8.56
C LYS A 107 -17.10 4.73 8.38
N GLN A 108 -15.79 4.97 8.23
CA GLN A 108 -15.22 6.30 8.05
C GLN A 108 -15.77 6.98 6.82
N GLN A 109 -15.79 6.27 5.69
CA GLN A 109 -16.33 6.79 4.43
C GLN A 109 -17.81 7.14 4.54
N SER A 110 -18.60 6.29 5.16
CA SER A 110 -20.03 6.53 5.37
C SER A 110 -20.28 7.76 6.26
N GLU A 111 -19.53 7.91 7.35
CA GLU A 111 -19.61 9.06 8.23
C GLU A 111 -19.27 10.37 7.52
N GLU A 112 -18.23 10.37 6.69
CA GLU A 112 -17.83 11.54 5.90
C GLU A 112 -18.91 11.94 4.89
N ILE A 113 -19.50 10.99 4.16
CA ILE A 113 -20.59 11.23 3.23
C ILE A 113 -21.81 11.79 3.94
N ILE A 114 -22.22 11.19 5.07
CA ILE A 114 -23.35 11.69 5.88
C ILE A 114 -23.09 13.11 6.36
N ASN A 115 -21.89 13.42 6.78
CA ASN A 115 -21.53 14.78 7.22
C ASN A 115 -21.60 15.80 6.09
N ILE A 116 -21.25 15.42 4.85
CA ILE A 116 -21.44 16.28 3.68
C ILE A 116 -22.93 16.56 3.46
N TYR A 117 -23.77 15.53 3.47
CA TYR A 117 -25.22 15.69 3.32
C TYR A 117 -25.81 16.59 4.40
N LYS A 118 -25.44 16.40 5.68
CA LYS A 118 -25.90 17.26 6.77
C LYS A 118 -25.53 18.74 6.59
N LYS A 119 -24.39 19.02 5.97
CA LYS A 119 -23.97 20.41 5.68
C LYS A 119 -24.76 21.04 4.52
N LEU A 120 -25.25 20.23 3.60
CA LEU A 120 -26.00 20.68 2.43
C LEU A 120 -27.50 20.85 2.71
N ILE A 121 -28.05 20.10 3.65
CA ILE A 121 -29.44 20.16 4.08
C ILE A 121 -29.53 21.14 5.26
N ARG A 122 -29.78 22.39 4.91
CA ARG A 122 -30.04 23.44 5.88
C ARG A 122 -31.49 23.87 5.83
#